data_d339ee2bb26d75fc3a6f2ed352aa571a
#
_entry.id   d339ee2bb26d75fc3a6f2ed352aa571a
#
_cell.length_a   1.000
_cell.length_b   1.000
_cell.length_c   1.000
_cell.angle_alpha   90.00
_cell.angle_beta   90.00
_cell.angle_gamma   90.00
#
_symmetry.space_group_name_H-M   'P 1'
#
loop_
_entity.id
_entity.type
_entity.pdbx_description
1 polymer ?
#
loop_
_entity_poly.entity_id
_entity_poly.type
_entity_poly.pdbx_seq_one_letter_code
_entity_poly.pdbx_strand_id
1 'polypeptide(L)'
;KKPDDRANALAVLSGLATKEQYDTIKNVLTTTQNSSPYMEYYVLEALCEMGEYDLAKDRIKDRYEDMVGKDYSTLWEFWEAWRGTKNHAWSGGPLVIMSKHFAGITPLTAGYEKVKIDPQYALSDNMSCTVPSVKGLISLDYEKSDNYTINLTLPQDMKAVLYVPKGAVVNINSQIYYQNGEYVNNKIGNVEIVEKVID
;
A
#
# COMPACT_ATOMS: atom_id res chain seq x y z
N LYS A 1 -32.09 4.04 -9.10
CA LYS A 1 -30.92 3.25 -9.57
C LYS A 1 -30.30 2.59 -8.35
N LYS A 2 -29.84 1.34 -8.47
CA LYS A 2 -29.07 0.70 -7.40
C LYS A 2 -27.68 1.33 -7.31
N PRO A 3 -27.10 1.53 -6.11
CA PRO A 3 -25.73 1.96 -5.96
C PRO A 3 -24.77 0.97 -6.64
N ASP A 4 -23.66 1.48 -7.16
CA ASP A 4 -22.66 0.67 -7.87
C ASP A 4 -21.27 1.11 -7.43
N ASP A 5 -20.48 0.20 -6.85
CA ASP A 5 -19.14 0.47 -6.34
C ASP A 5 -18.20 0.96 -7.44
N ARG A 6 -18.28 0.42 -8.66
CA ARG A 6 -17.43 0.80 -9.79
C ARG A 6 -17.59 2.27 -10.19
N ALA A 7 -18.84 2.70 -10.32
CA ALA A 7 -19.13 4.09 -10.69
C ALA A 7 -18.71 5.08 -9.61
N ASN A 8 -18.92 4.73 -8.33
CA ASN A 8 -18.52 5.56 -7.21
C ASN A 8 -16.99 5.62 -7.04
N ALA A 9 -16.29 4.50 -7.22
CA ALA A 9 -14.83 4.47 -7.22
C ALA A 9 -14.24 5.38 -8.31
N LEU A 10 -14.75 5.27 -9.54
CA LEU A 10 -14.31 6.12 -10.65
C LEU A 10 -14.64 7.60 -10.42
N ALA A 11 -15.74 7.93 -9.73
CA ALA A 11 -16.05 9.31 -9.38
C ALA A 11 -15.01 9.90 -8.41
N VAL A 12 -14.51 9.12 -7.44
CA VAL A 12 -13.41 9.54 -6.56
C VAL A 12 -12.14 9.74 -7.37
N LEU A 13 -11.71 8.72 -8.11
CA LEU A 13 -10.43 8.71 -8.82
C LEU A 13 -10.34 9.75 -9.94
N SER A 14 -11.47 10.13 -10.53
CA SER A 14 -11.52 11.21 -11.55
C SER A 14 -11.63 12.61 -10.96
N GLY A 15 -11.76 12.76 -9.64
CA GLY A 15 -11.97 14.05 -8.99
C GLY A 15 -13.38 14.64 -9.18
N LEU A 16 -14.35 13.87 -9.67
CA LEU A 16 -15.76 14.29 -9.75
C LEU A 16 -16.44 14.31 -8.38
N ALA A 17 -16.05 13.38 -7.50
CA ALA A 17 -16.56 13.34 -6.14
C ALA A 17 -15.85 14.39 -5.28
N THR A 18 -16.61 15.14 -4.49
CA THR A 18 -16.08 16.05 -3.48
C THR A 18 -15.91 15.35 -2.13
N LYS A 19 -15.10 15.93 -1.24
CA LYS A 19 -14.85 15.33 0.10
C LYS A 19 -16.13 15.19 0.94
N GLU A 20 -17.09 16.10 0.76
CA GLU A 20 -18.38 16.05 1.44
C GLU A 20 -19.23 14.82 1.06
N GLN A 21 -18.93 14.23 -0.11
CA GLN A 21 -19.61 13.03 -0.60
C GLN A 21 -18.92 11.72 -0.15
N TYR A 22 -17.72 11.80 0.44
CA TYR A 22 -16.89 10.63 0.75
C TYR A 22 -17.58 9.65 1.72
N ASP A 23 -18.31 10.11 2.73
CA ASP A 23 -19.03 9.21 3.64
C ASP A 23 -20.13 8.42 2.93
N THR A 24 -20.85 9.06 2.01
CA THR A 24 -21.87 8.36 1.20
C THR A 24 -21.23 7.36 0.24
N ILE A 25 -20.13 7.75 -0.41
CA ILE A 25 -19.38 6.88 -1.32
C ILE A 25 -18.76 5.71 -0.56
N LYS A 26 -18.13 5.95 0.58
CA LYS A 26 -17.58 4.92 1.47
C LYS A 26 -18.63 3.85 1.79
N ASN A 27 -19.84 4.26 2.17
CA ASN A 27 -20.93 3.33 2.41
C ASN A 27 -21.26 2.48 1.17
N VAL A 28 -21.26 3.07 -0.02
CA VAL A 28 -21.47 2.29 -1.27
C VAL A 28 -20.32 1.32 -1.50
N LEU A 29 -19.08 1.76 -1.38
CA LEU A 29 -17.90 0.92 -1.62
C LEU A 29 -17.77 -0.25 -0.63
N THR A 30 -18.34 -0.13 0.57
CA THR A 30 -18.28 -1.18 1.59
C THR A 30 -19.50 -2.11 1.58
N THR A 31 -20.64 -1.67 1.02
CA THR A 31 -21.90 -2.44 1.05
C THR A 31 -22.28 -3.05 -0.30
N THR A 32 -21.56 -2.72 -1.37
CA THR A 32 -21.81 -3.30 -2.71
C THR A 32 -20.58 -4.01 -3.25
N GLN A 33 -20.78 -5.07 -4.03
CA GLN A 33 -19.74 -5.95 -4.57
C GLN A 33 -20.01 -6.26 -6.05
N ASN A 34 -20.25 -5.22 -6.86
CA ASN A 34 -20.52 -5.36 -8.29
C ASN A 34 -19.25 -5.39 -9.15
N SER A 35 -18.09 -5.00 -8.57
CA SER A 35 -16.79 -5.02 -9.26
C SER A 35 -16.35 -6.46 -9.58
N SER A 36 -15.81 -6.66 -10.78
CA SER A 36 -15.03 -7.84 -11.12
C SER A 36 -13.66 -7.78 -10.45
N PRO A 37 -12.86 -8.87 -10.43
CA PRO A 37 -11.48 -8.81 -9.93
C PRO A 37 -10.63 -7.70 -10.57
N TYR A 38 -10.86 -7.40 -11.86
CA TYR A 38 -10.24 -6.27 -12.54
C TYR A 38 -10.66 -4.92 -11.97
N MET A 39 -11.96 -4.69 -11.81
CA MET A 39 -12.50 -3.42 -11.32
C MET A 39 -12.29 -3.23 -9.82
N GLU A 40 -12.00 -4.30 -9.09
CA GLU A 40 -11.71 -4.25 -7.66
C GLU A 40 -10.49 -3.39 -7.35
N TYR A 41 -9.48 -3.38 -8.23
CA TYR A 41 -8.35 -2.46 -8.11
C TYR A 41 -8.78 -1.00 -7.94
N TYR A 42 -9.72 -0.53 -8.76
CA TYR A 42 -10.20 0.85 -8.71
C TYR A 42 -11.01 1.15 -7.46
N VAL A 43 -11.74 0.16 -6.95
CA VAL A 43 -12.48 0.31 -5.68
C VAL A 43 -11.52 0.44 -4.50
N LEU A 44 -10.50 -0.41 -4.46
CA LEU A 44 -9.45 -0.35 -3.43
C LEU A 44 -8.63 0.93 -3.52
N GLU A 45 -8.26 1.36 -4.72
CA GLU A 45 -7.55 2.62 -4.97
C GLU A 45 -8.38 3.81 -4.46
N ALA A 46 -9.69 3.84 -4.74
CA ALA A 46 -10.57 4.90 -4.27
C ALA A 46 -10.69 4.93 -2.74
N LEU A 47 -10.77 3.77 -2.07
CA LEU A 47 -10.74 3.70 -0.60
C LEU A 47 -9.43 4.28 -0.05
N CYS A 48 -8.29 3.92 -0.64
CA CYS A 48 -7.00 4.45 -0.22
C CYS A 48 -6.88 5.97 -0.47
N GLU A 49 -7.36 6.48 -1.60
CA GLU A 49 -7.39 7.93 -1.89
C GLU A 49 -8.29 8.71 -0.90
N MET A 50 -9.32 8.08 -0.36
CA MET A 50 -10.14 8.65 0.71
C MET A 50 -9.52 8.51 2.10
N GLY A 51 -8.38 7.81 2.25
CA GLY A 51 -7.72 7.53 3.53
C GLY A 51 -8.29 6.32 4.28
N GLU A 52 -9.16 5.55 3.67
CA GLU A 52 -9.88 4.42 4.27
C GLU A 52 -9.09 3.10 4.11
N TYR A 53 -7.87 3.07 4.64
CA TYR A 53 -6.93 1.95 4.46
C TYR A 53 -7.40 0.65 5.13
N ASP A 54 -8.01 0.72 6.33
CA ASP A 54 -8.58 -0.46 7.01
C ASP A 54 -9.72 -1.08 6.20
N LEU A 55 -10.60 -0.25 5.65
CA LEU A 55 -11.68 -0.72 4.79
C LEU A 55 -11.16 -1.36 3.51
N ALA A 56 -10.10 -0.81 2.92
CA ALA A 56 -9.42 -1.42 1.77
C ALA A 56 -8.82 -2.78 2.14
N LYS A 57 -8.14 -2.87 3.28
CA LYS A 57 -7.57 -4.13 3.81
C LYS A 57 -8.65 -5.20 4.04
N ASP A 58 -9.75 -4.83 4.70
CA ASP A 58 -10.83 -5.75 5.00
C ASP A 58 -11.53 -6.21 3.72
N ARG A 59 -11.74 -5.31 2.76
CA ARG A 59 -12.31 -5.65 1.46
C ARG A 59 -11.40 -6.59 0.66
N ILE A 60 -10.08 -6.43 0.71
CA ILE A 60 -9.14 -7.39 0.10
C ILE A 60 -9.33 -8.77 0.73
N LYS A 61 -9.36 -8.87 2.05
CA LYS A 61 -9.54 -10.15 2.75
C LYS A 61 -10.85 -10.83 2.34
N ASP A 62 -11.96 -10.10 2.44
CA ASP A 62 -13.30 -10.62 2.10
C ASP A 62 -13.40 -11.08 0.64
N ARG A 63 -12.97 -10.24 -0.29
CA ARG A 63 -13.16 -10.49 -1.72
C ARG A 63 -12.25 -11.57 -2.30
N TYR A 64 -11.04 -11.72 -1.77
CA TYR A 64 -10.02 -12.64 -2.30
C TYR A 64 -9.88 -13.93 -1.47
N GLU A 65 -10.63 -14.11 -0.37
CA GLU A 65 -10.56 -15.27 0.51
C GLU A 65 -10.67 -16.59 -0.26
N ASP A 66 -11.64 -16.70 -1.15
CA ASP A 66 -11.84 -17.90 -1.98
C ASP A 66 -10.68 -18.20 -2.93
N MET A 67 -10.02 -17.15 -3.48
CA MET A 67 -8.90 -17.33 -4.40
C MET A 67 -7.64 -17.80 -3.70
N VAL A 68 -7.38 -17.31 -2.47
CA VAL A 68 -6.16 -17.62 -1.72
C VAL A 68 -6.35 -18.79 -0.76
N GLY A 69 -7.58 -19.09 -0.36
CA GLY A 69 -7.92 -20.16 0.57
C GLY A 69 -8.13 -21.54 -0.06
N LYS A 70 -8.12 -21.64 -1.41
CA LYS A 70 -8.30 -22.90 -2.15
C LYS A 70 -6.97 -23.39 -2.72
N ASP A 71 -6.93 -24.65 -3.20
CA ASP A 71 -5.75 -25.33 -3.74
C ASP A 71 -5.27 -24.73 -5.10
N TYR A 72 -5.38 -23.42 -5.25
CA TYR A 72 -4.88 -22.68 -6.40
C TYR A 72 -3.73 -21.78 -6.00
N SER A 73 -2.71 -21.74 -6.82
CA SER A 73 -1.51 -20.88 -6.63
C SER A 73 -1.58 -19.57 -7.42
N THR A 74 -2.72 -19.27 -8.05
CA THR A 74 -2.90 -18.12 -8.96
C THR A 74 -4.23 -17.43 -8.71
N LEU A 75 -4.32 -16.15 -9.10
CA LEU A 75 -5.56 -15.38 -9.06
C LEU A 75 -6.42 -15.63 -10.31
N TRP A 76 -7.73 -15.54 -10.17
CA TRP A 76 -8.68 -15.92 -11.22
C TRP A 76 -9.23 -14.69 -11.94
N GLU A 77 -9.72 -14.94 -13.17
CA GLU A 77 -10.36 -13.92 -14.01
C GLU A 77 -11.67 -13.39 -13.42
N PHE A 78 -12.49 -14.27 -12.84
CA PHE A 78 -13.76 -13.97 -12.19
C PHE A 78 -13.75 -14.44 -10.74
N TRP A 79 -14.71 -13.99 -9.93
CA TRP A 79 -14.85 -14.41 -8.54
C TRP A 79 -15.21 -15.89 -8.39
N GLU A 80 -15.92 -16.45 -9.39
CA GLU A 80 -16.33 -17.84 -9.37
C GLU A 80 -15.26 -18.77 -9.96
N ALA A 81 -14.82 -19.76 -9.17
CA ALA A 81 -13.76 -20.69 -9.54
C ALA A 81 -14.06 -21.54 -10.78
N TRP A 82 -15.31 -21.71 -11.16
CA TRP A 82 -15.74 -22.48 -12.33
C TRP A 82 -15.75 -21.67 -13.64
N ARG A 83 -15.55 -20.34 -13.56
CA ARG A 83 -15.67 -19.41 -14.68
C ARG A 83 -14.32 -18.85 -15.10
N GLY A 84 -14.10 -18.71 -16.39
CA GLY A 84 -12.92 -18.09 -16.99
C GLY A 84 -11.59 -18.81 -16.69
N THR A 85 -10.51 -18.06 -16.75
CA THR A 85 -9.17 -18.57 -16.52
C THR A 85 -8.75 -18.49 -15.06
N LYS A 86 -7.88 -19.43 -14.63
CA LYS A 86 -7.37 -19.50 -13.25
C LYS A 86 -6.02 -18.81 -13.06
N ASN A 87 -5.49 -18.18 -14.07
CA ASN A 87 -4.25 -17.41 -14.03
C ASN A 87 -4.47 -16.13 -14.83
N HIS A 88 -4.94 -15.08 -14.12
CA HIS A 88 -5.30 -13.82 -14.76
C HIS A 88 -4.69 -12.65 -14.03
N ALA A 89 -3.68 -12.03 -14.63
CA ALA A 89 -2.86 -10.97 -14.00
C ALA A 89 -3.65 -9.74 -13.56
N TRP A 90 -4.75 -9.39 -14.21
CA TRP A 90 -5.55 -8.22 -13.83
C TRP A 90 -6.18 -8.31 -12.44
N SER A 91 -6.25 -9.52 -11.87
CA SER A 91 -6.73 -9.73 -10.50
C SER A 91 -5.66 -9.41 -9.45
N GLY A 92 -4.43 -9.09 -9.88
CA GLY A 92 -3.31 -8.74 -9.01
C GLY A 92 -3.38 -7.33 -8.40
N GLY A 93 -4.50 -6.60 -8.56
CA GLY A 93 -4.72 -5.27 -7.99
C GLY A 93 -4.34 -5.14 -6.51
N PRO A 94 -4.68 -6.09 -5.62
CA PRO A 94 -4.29 -6.03 -4.21
C PRO A 94 -2.78 -5.91 -3.98
N LEU A 95 -1.93 -6.53 -4.79
CA LEU A 95 -0.47 -6.42 -4.66
C LEU A 95 0.01 -4.99 -4.91
N VAL A 96 -0.61 -4.30 -5.86
CA VAL A 96 -0.32 -2.88 -6.14
C VAL A 96 -0.78 -2.01 -4.96
N ILE A 97 -1.97 -2.26 -4.42
CA ILE A 97 -2.50 -1.54 -3.25
C ILE A 97 -1.59 -1.73 -2.04
N MET A 98 -1.18 -2.98 -1.74
CA MET A 98 -0.29 -3.26 -0.61
C MET A 98 1.06 -2.54 -0.73
N SER A 99 1.68 -2.57 -1.91
CA SER A 99 2.97 -1.92 -2.12
C SER A 99 2.87 -0.39 -2.19
N LYS A 100 1.90 0.13 -2.92
CA LYS A 100 1.72 1.57 -3.15
C LYS A 100 1.15 2.31 -1.94
N HIS A 101 0.13 1.73 -1.31
CA HIS A 101 -0.62 2.41 -0.25
C HIS A 101 -0.28 1.89 1.14
N PHE A 102 -0.23 0.56 1.38
CA PHE A 102 0.04 0.05 2.73
C PHE A 102 1.50 0.18 3.10
N ALA A 103 2.42 -0.26 2.24
CA ALA A 103 3.86 -0.02 2.42
C ALA A 103 4.28 1.40 2.01
N GLY A 104 3.43 2.11 1.26
CA GLY A 104 3.61 3.51 0.88
C GLY A 104 4.79 3.77 -0.06
N ILE A 105 5.26 2.75 -0.80
CA ILE A 105 6.43 2.86 -1.68
C ILE A 105 6.00 3.39 -3.04
N THR A 106 6.27 4.67 -3.30
CA THR A 106 5.86 5.35 -4.53
C THR A 106 6.97 6.23 -5.12
N PRO A 107 7.14 6.29 -6.45
CA PRO A 107 8.13 7.16 -7.06
C PRO A 107 7.73 8.64 -6.86
N LEU A 108 8.68 9.47 -6.43
CA LEU A 108 8.54 10.94 -6.43
C LEU A 108 9.07 11.55 -7.72
N THR A 109 9.94 10.83 -8.43
CA THR A 109 10.50 11.24 -9.71
C THR A 109 10.50 10.08 -10.68
N ALA A 110 10.53 10.37 -11.98
CA ALA A 110 10.62 9.35 -13.01
C ALA A 110 11.83 8.45 -12.77
N GLY A 111 11.70 7.15 -13.09
CA GLY A 111 12.77 6.17 -12.96
C GLY A 111 13.19 5.87 -11.51
N TYR A 112 12.38 6.22 -10.50
CA TYR A 112 12.71 6.00 -9.08
C TYR A 112 14.04 6.65 -8.66
N GLU A 113 14.41 7.81 -9.20
CA GLU A 113 15.58 8.54 -8.68
C GLU A 113 15.36 9.03 -7.26
N LYS A 114 14.12 9.42 -6.94
CA LYS A 114 13.64 9.70 -5.57
C LYS A 114 12.35 8.94 -5.31
N VAL A 115 12.26 8.27 -4.17
CA VAL A 115 11.11 7.47 -3.74
C VAL A 115 10.52 8.04 -2.44
N LYS A 116 9.20 8.03 -2.32
CA LYS A 116 8.49 8.22 -1.05
C LYS A 116 8.23 6.84 -0.44
N ILE A 117 8.49 6.71 0.86
CA ILE A 117 8.19 5.53 1.65
C ILE A 117 7.41 6.00 2.87
N ASP A 118 6.10 5.73 2.86
CA ASP A 118 5.14 6.25 3.83
C ASP A 118 4.19 5.15 4.29
N PRO A 119 4.66 4.19 5.11
CA PRO A 119 3.88 3.04 5.55
C PRO A 119 2.68 3.46 6.39
N GLN A 120 1.58 2.71 6.25
CA GLN A 120 0.41 2.84 7.10
C GLN A 120 0.58 1.97 8.34
N TYR A 121 1.34 2.48 9.32
CA TYR A 121 1.71 1.75 10.54
C TYR A 121 0.52 1.31 11.40
N ALA A 122 -0.62 1.99 11.31
CA ALA A 122 -1.84 1.60 12.00
C ALA A 122 -2.43 0.27 11.49
N LEU A 123 -2.11 -0.16 10.26
CA LEU A 123 -2.66 -1.38 9.66
C LEU A 123 -2.08 -2.67 10.25
N SER A 124 -0.85 -2.64 10.75
CA SER A 124 -0.16 -3.82 11.28
C SER A 124 1.02 -3.42 12.15
N ASP A 125 1.31 -4.21 13.17
CA ASP A 125 2.52 -4.06 14.01
C ASP A 125 3.81 -4.52 13.29
N ASN A 126 3.70 -5.20 12.16
CA ASN A 126 4.83 -5.60 11.33
C ASN A 126 4.45 -5.59 9.85
N MET A 127 5.43 -5.38 9.00
CA MET A 127 5.28 -5.45 7.55
C MET A 127 6.61 -5.81 6.90
N SER A 128 6.55 -6.60 5.83
CA SER A 128 7.65 -6.83 4.91
C SER A 128 7.16 -6.61 3.49
N CYS A 129 7.85 -5.76 2.73
CA CYS A 129 7.50 -5.43 1.36
C CYS A 129 8.75 -5.20 0.50
N THR A 130 8.79 -5.83 -0.67
CA THR A 130 9.84 -5.60 -1.67
C THR A 130 9.23 -5.17 -2.99
N VAL A 131 9.68 -4.04 -3.51
CA VAL A 131 9.21 -3.44 -4.77
C VAL A 131 10.36 -3.39 -5.77
N PRO A 132 10.21 -3.95 -6.97
CA PRO A 132 11.20 -3.82 -8.03
C PRO A 132 11.14 -2.40 -8.62
N SER A 133 12.32 -1.85 -8.92
CA SER A 133 12.48 -0.60 -9.67
C SER A 133 13.49 -0.78 -10.79
N VAL A 134 13.58 0.19 -11.70
CA VAL A 134 14.61 0.20 -12.75
C VAL A 134 16.04 0.31 -12.20
N LYS A 135 16.20 0.70 -10.93
CA LYS A 135 17.50 0.79 -10.23
C LYS A 135 17.82 -0.43 -9.38
N GLY A 136 16.87 -1.34 -9.16
CA GLY A 136 17.00 -2.49 -8.29
C GLY A 136 15.85 -2.62 -7.31
N LEU A 137 15.99 -3.52 -6.34
CA LEU A 137 14.95 -3.80 -5.34
C LEU A 137 14.96 -2.76 -4.22
N ILE A 138 13.77 -2.30 -3.85
CA ILE A 138 13.51 -1.50 -2.64
C ILE A 138 12.85 -2.44 -1.65
N SER A 139 13.47 -2.69 -0.49
CA SER A 139 12.90 -3.55 0.55
C SER A 139 12.69 -2.77 1.83
N LEU A 140 11.48 -2.86 2.36
CA LEU A 140 11.05 -2.27 3.62
C LEU A 140 10.56 -3.38 4.54
N ASP A 141 11.14 -3.45 5.72
CA ASP A 141 10.66 -4.29 6.81
C ASP A 141 10.51 -3.43 8.05
N TYR A 142 9.42 -3.59 8.80
CA TYR A 142 9.30 -2.99 10.12
C TYR A 142 8.62 -3.91 11.11
N GLU A 143 8.98 -3.73 12.37
CA GLU A 143 8.36 -4.39 13.52
C GLU A 143 8.18 -3.39 14.65
N LYS A 144 7.03 -3.46 15.31
CA LYS A 144 6.70 -2.70 16.51
C LYS A 144 6.89 -3.60 17.74
N SER A 145 7.73 -3.15 18.67
CA SER A 145 7.82 -3.65 20.06
C SER A 145 7.47 -2.49 21.01
N ASP A 146 8.40 -2.05 21.84
CA ASP A 146 8.23 -0.79 22.58
C ASP A 146 8.29 0.43 21.65
N ASN A 147 9.12 0.35 20.60
CA ASN A 147 9.24 1.30 19.51
C ASN A 147 9.27 0.56 18.16
N TYR A 148 9.11 1.30 17.07
CA TYR A 148 9.28 0.75 15.73
C TYR A 148 10.76 0.59 15.39
N THR A 149 11.12 -0.60 14.91
CA THR A 149 12.39 -0.85 14.23
C THR A 149 12.12 -0.99 12.74
N ILE A 150 12.73 -0.14 11.94
CA ILE A 150 12.51 -0.07 10.48
C ILE A 150 13.83 -0.41 9.79
N ASN A 151 13.78 -1.39 8.90
CA ASN A 151 14.90 -1.80 8.06
C ASN A 151 14.56 -1.46 6.60
N LEU A 152 15.36 -0.60 6.00
CA LEU A 152 15.21 -0.17 4.62
C LEU A 152 16.43 -0.56 3.81
N THR A 153 16.23 -1.28 2.72
CA THR A 153 17.26 -1.55 1.73
C THR A 153 16.95 -0.79 0.44
N LEU A 154 17.89 0.02 0.01
CA LEU A 154 17.76 0.83 -1.21
C LEU A 154 18.86 0.49 -2.20
N PRO A 155 18.58 0.56 -3.52
CA PRO A 155 19.58 0.57 -4.56
C PRO A 155 20.59 1.73 -4.36
N GLN A 156 21.81 1.52 -4.86
CA GLN A 156 22.84 2.56 -4.85
C GLN A 156 22.32 3.83 -5.54
N ASP A 157 22.66 5.00 -4.97
CA ASP A 157 22.31 6.34 -5.48
C ASP A 157 20.81 6.67 -5.55
N MET A 158 19.93 5.80 -5.03
CA MET A 158 18.52 6.13 -4.89
C MET A 158 18.32 7.09 -3.70
N LYS A 159 17.57 8.17 -3.92
CA LYS A 159 17.12 9.08 -2.84
C LYS A 159 15.78 8.63 -2.30
N ALA A 160 15.54 8.80 -1.00
CA ALA A 160 14.27 8.49 -0.39
C ALA A 160 13.80 9.58 0.59
N VAL A 161 12.48 9.69 0.75
CA VAL A 161 11.84 10.35 1.89
C VAL A 161 11.10 9.25 2.63
N LEU A 162 11.54 8.95 3.85
CA LEU A 162 10.97 7.92 4.70
C LEU A 162 10.20 8.57 5.85
N TYR A 163 8.90 8.29 5.91
CA TYR A 163 8.03 8.71 7.01
C TYR A 163 8.07 7.65 8.11
N VAL A 164 8.34 8.06 9.34
CA VAL A 164 8.52 7.15 10.48
C VAL A 164 7.70 7.59 11.69
N PRO A 165 7.27 6.66 12.55
CA PRO A 165 6.73 7.00 13.85
C PRO A 165 7.77 7.70 14.72
N LYS A 166 7.32 8.62 15.58
CA LYS A 166 8.21 9.28 16.53
C LYS A 166 8.91 8.24 17.41
N GLY A 167 10.23 8.38 17.57
CA GLY A 167 11.05 7.48 18.37
C GLY A 167 11.44 6.17 17.67
N ALA A 168 11.15 6.02 16.39
CA ALA A 168 11.56 4.85 15.62
C ALA A 168 13.09 4.76 15.49
N VAL A 169 13.59 3.52 15.40
CA VAL A 169 14.96 3.21 15.00
C VAL A 169 14.95 2.83 13.52
N VAL A 170 15.77 3.49 12.72
CA VAL A 170 15.87 3.22 11.28
C VAL A 170 17.25 2.68 10.93
N ASN A 171 17.27 1.52 10.32
CA ASN A 171 18.45 0.93 9.70
C ASN A 171 18.34 1.07 8.18
N ILE A 172 19.43 1.52 7.54
CA ILE A 172 19.53 1.56 6.08
C ILE A 172 20.70 0.69 5.67
N ASN A 173 20.45 -0.25 4.75
CA ASN A 173 21.44 -1.22 4.29
C ASN A 173 22.19 -1.89 5.47
N SER A 174 21.43 -2.32 6.49
CA SER A 174 21.90 -2.99 7.70
C SER A 174 22.78 -2.13 8.65
N GLN A 175 22.74 -0.82 8.53
CA GLN A 175 23.46 0.10 9.43
C GLN A 175 22.47 1.07 10.08
N ILE A 176 22.64 1.33 11.39
CA ILE A 176 21.83 2.32 12.10
C ILE A 176 22.03 3.69 11.44
N TYR A 177 20.94 4.27 10.98
CA TYR A 177 20.92 5.55 10.28
C TYR A 177 20.29 6.67 11.11
N TYR A 178 19.19 6.34 11.82
CA TYR A 178 18.43 7.30 12.62
C TYR A 178 17.94 6.64 13.91
N GLN A 179 18.13 7.33 15.04
CA GLN A 179 17.71 6.85 16.35
C GLN A 179 17.58 8.02 17.32
N ASN A 180 16.63 7.95 18.25
CA ASN A 180 16.38 8.98 19.27
C ASN A 180 16.15 10.40 18.70
N GLY A 181 15.54 10.49 17.51
CA GLY A 181 15.28 11.77 16.84
C GLY A 181 16.49 12.35 16.09
N GLU A 182 17.60 11.64 15.97
CA GLU A 182 18.83 12.13 15.39
C GLU A 182 19.44 11.20 14.33
N TYR A 183 20.10 11.79 13.35
CA TYR A 183 20.89 11.03 12.37
C TYR A 183 22.20 10.55 12.98
N VAL A 184 22.37 9.23 13.07
CA VAL A 184 23.55 8.60 13.67
C VAL A 184 24.69 8.49 12.67
N ASN A 185 24.39 8.28 11.38
CA ASN A 185 25.38 8.10 10.32
C ASN A 185 25.02 8.86 9.05
N ASN A 186 25.43 10.12 8.97
CA ASN A 186 25.16 10.99 7.82
C ASN A 186 25.85 10.57 6.51
N LYS A 187 26.74 9.58 6.53
CA LYS A 187 27.49 9.12 5.35
C LYS A 187 26.70 8.20 4.43
N ILE A 188 25.55 7.69 4.90
CA ILE A 188 24.65 6.85 4.10
C ILE A 188 23.64 7.71 3.29
N GLY A 189 23.72 8.89 3.38
CA GLY A 189 23.33 10.23 2.91
C GLY A 189 22.23 10.44 1.89
N ASN A 190 21.35 9.48 1.54
CA ASN A 190 20.31 9.72 0.51
C ASN A 190 18.88 9.58 1.03
N VAL A 191 18.68 9.47 2.36
CA VAL A 191 17.35 9.29 2.96
C VAL A 191 17.03 10.46 3.90
N GLU A 192 15.97 11.16 3.57
CA GLU A 192 15.34 12.17 4.41
C GLU A 192 14.34 11.48 5.33
N ILE A 193 14.47 11.66 6.66
CA ILE A 193 13.54 11.12 7.65
C ILE A 193 12.53 12.21 8.01
N VAL A 194 11.25 11.83 7.98
CA VAL A 194 10.12 12.67 8.40
C VAL A 194 9.36 11.94 9.51
N GLU A 195 9.42 12.45 10.74
CA GLU A 195 8.61 11.91 11.83
C GLU A 195 7.14 12.27 11.66
N LYS A 196 6.26 11.30 11.91
CA LYS A 196 4.80 11.50 11.92
C LYS A 196 4.17 10.94 13.21
N VAL A 197 3.06 11.53 13.60
CA VAL A 197 2.19 10.96 14.64
C VAL A 197 1.42 9.78 14.02
N ILE A 198 1.33 8.67 14.73
CA ILE A 198 0.49 7.52 14.37
C ILE A 198 -0.73 7.60 15.28
N ASP A 199 -1.87 7.87 14.68
CA ASP A 199 -3.18 7.91 15.35
C ASP A 199 -3.75 6.51 15.49
#